data_c2145da082686c66eed26650f5c621cb
#
_entry.id   c2145da082686c66eed26650f5c621cb
#
_cell.length_a   1.000
_cell.length_b   1.000
_cell.length_c   1.000
_cell.angle_alpha   90.00
_cell.angle_beta   90.00
_cell.angle_gamma   90.00
#
_symmetry.space_group_name_H-M   'P 1'
#
loop_
_entity.id
_entity.type
_entity.pdbx_description
1 polymer ?
#
loop_
_entity_poly.entity_id
_entity_poly.type
_entity_poly.pdbx_seq_one_letter_code
_entity_poly.pdbx_strand_id
1 'polypeptide(L)'
;MPGSGESEIVLIPLDEPGLERLLAAAVADAEPAEVMPPVEGPAGWTEARREAFLAFHRRRSLNPDTAIETTWVVEVDGEVRGAARLRPVSGRSALEVEAGVWLGRSARGRGIGRKVTAVLLDAARDGGAAKFVATTTVDNAAARRLLSGTGAELDVHGAEIDAHLEL
;
A
#
# COMPACT_ATOMS: atom_id res chain seq x y z
N MET A 1 -34.55 0.46 0.79
CA MET A 1 -33.58 1.51 1.13
C MET A 1 -32.21 1.05 0.73
N PRO A 2 -31.59 1.73 -0.19
CA PRO A 2 -30.17 1.46 -0.39
C PRO A 2 -29.47 1.78 0.93
N GLY A 3 -28.82 0.81 1.49
CA GLY A 3 -27.99 1.02 2.65
C GLY A 3 -27.04 2.18 2.39
N SER A 4 -26.83 3.04 3.36
CA SER A 4 -25.80 4.06 3.33
C SER A 4 -24.53 3.42 2.79
N GLY A 5 -24.04 3.93 1.66
CA GLY A 5 -23.03 3.29 0.84
C GLY A 5 -21.69 3.07 1.52
N GLU A 6 -21.63 2.08 2.40
CA GLU A 6 -20.32 1.54 2.77
C GLU A 6 -19.79 0.79 1.56
N SER A 7 -18.66 1.27 1.07
CA SER A 7 -17.95 0.61 -0.02
C SER A 7 -17.49 -0.77 0.43
N GLU A 8 -17.70 -1.77 -0.41
CA GLU A 8 -17.13 -3.10 -0.21
C GLU A 8 -15.66 -3.06 -0.59
N ILE A 9 -14.79 -3.36 0.36
CA ILE A 9 -13.35 -3.36 0.17
C ILE A 9 -12.84 -4.79 0.30
N VAL A 10 -12.14 -5.26 -0.74
CA VAL A 10 -11.56 -6.58 -0.80
C VAL A 10 -10.08 -6.46 -1.14
N LEU A 11 -9.23 -7.16 -0.42
CA LEU A 11 -7.82 -7.30 -0.72
C LEU A 11 -7.59 -8.64 -1.39
N ILE A 12 -7.13 -8.61 -2.63
CA ILE A 12 -6.90 -9.81 -3.44
C ILE A 12 -5.41 -10.01 -3.62
N PRO A 13 -4.87 -11.21 -3.29
CA PRO A 13 -3.45 -11.48 -3.52
C PRO A 13 -3.04 -11.15 -4.95
N LEU A 14 -1.89 -10.49 -5.10
CA LEU A 14 -1.38 -10.09 -6.40
C LEU A 14 -1.00 -11.31 -7.23
N ASP A 15 -1.42 -11.31 -8.48
CA ASP A 15 -1.01 -12.25 -9.51
C ASP A 15 -0.76 -11.49 -10.82
N GLU A 16 -0.35 -12.16 -11.88
CA GLU A 16 -0.06 -11.48 -13.16
C GLU A 16 -1.29 -10.77 -13.75
N PRO A 17 -2.48 -11.37 -13.83
CA PRO A 17 -3.67 -10.64 -14.26
C PRO A 17 -4.02 -9.45 -13.37
N GLY A 18 -3.87 -9.60 -12.05
CA GLY A 18 -4.08 -8.54 -11.07
C GLY A 18 -3.09 -7.39 -11.25
N LEU A 19 -1.82 -7.70 -11.57
CA LEU A 19 -0.79 -6.70 -11.83
C LEU A 19 -1.12 -5.85 -13.06
N GLU A 20 -1.61 -6.45 -14.13
CA GLU A 20 -2.04 -5.71 -15.32
C GLU A 20 -3.19 -4.75 -14.99
N ARG A 21 -4.17 -5.21 -14.22
CA ARG A 21 -5.28 -4.36 -13.77
C ARG A 21 -4.81 -3.25 -12.82
N LEU A 22 -3.83 -3.56 -11.98
CA LEU A 22 -3.25 -2.58 -11.07
C LEU A 22 -2.52 -1.47 -11.83
N LEU A 23 -1.76 -1.83 -12.86
CA LEU A 23 -1.11 -0.85 -13.73
C LEU A 23 -2.15 0.06 -14.41
N ALA A 24 -3.22 -0.52 -14.94
CA ALA A 24 -4.28 0.27 -15.57
C ALA A 24 -4.90 1.27 -14.58
N ALA A 25 -5.14 0.85 -13.35
CA ALA A 25 -5.67 1.72 -12.30
C ALA A 25 -4.68 2.82 -11.91
N ALA A 26 -3.40 2.51 -11.82
CA ALA A 26 -2.36 3.50 -11.52
C ALA A 26 -2.26 4.55 -12.63
N VAL A 27 -2.24 4.13 -13.88
CA VAL A 27 -2.17 5.04 -15.03
C VAL A 27 -3.37 5.99 -15.06
N ALA A 28 -4.56 5.49 -14.75
CA ALA A 28 -5.78 6.26 -14.77
C ALA A 28 -5.94 7.23 -13.60
N ASP A 29 -5.37 6.92 -12.42
CA ASP A 29 -5.80 7.55 -11.17
C ASP A 29 -4.65 7.90 -10.20
N ALA A 30 -3.41 7.78 -10.62
CA ALA A 30 -2.23 8.11 -9.79
C ALA A 30 -1.08 8.64 -10.64
N GLU A 31 -0.19 9.40 -10.00
CA GLU A 31 1.08 9.79 -10.62
C GLU A 31 2.14 8.70 -10.39
N PRO A 32 3.08 8.50 -11.34
CA PRO A 32 4.11 7.46 -11.18
C PRO A 32 4.88 7.54 -9.87
N ALA A 33 5.25 8.74 -9.43
CA ALA A 33 6.01 8.95 -8.20
C ALA A 33 5.27 8.53 -6.93
N GLU A 34 3.95 8.41 -6.99
CA GLU A 34 3.13 7.99 -5.85
C GLU A 34 3.15 6.48 -5.62
N VAL A 35 3.49 5.70 -6.65
CA VAL A 35 3.25 4.25 -6.68
C VAL A 35 4.47 3.41 -7.01
N MET A 36 5.60 4.03 -7.33
CA MET A 36 6.82 3.34 -7.70
C MET A 36 8.05 4.23 -7.51
N PRO A 37 9.27 3.64 -7.45
CA PRO A 37 10.50 4.43 -7.41
C PRO A 37 10.65 5.33 -8.63
N PRO A 38 11.37 6.48 -8.49
CA PRO A 38 11.56 7.42 -9.60
C PRO A 38 12.22 6.77 -10.82
N VAL A 39 11.72 7.12 -12.00
CA VAL A 39 12.30 6.77 -13.30
C VAL A 39 12.48 8.07 -14.09
N GLU A 40 13.69 8.33 -14.55
CA GLU A 40 14.01 9.54 -15.33
C GLU A 40 13.30 9.54 -16.68
N GLY A 41 13.02 10.72 -17.19
CA GLY A 41 12.41 10.93 -18.49
C GLY A 41 11.28 11.97 -18.47
N PRO A 42 10.54 12.12 -19.59
CA PRO A 42 9.40 13.01 -19.65
C PRO A 42 8.35 12.73 -18.57
N ALA A 43 7.54 13.74 -18.23
CA ALA A 43 6.49 13.60 -17.22
C ALA A 43 5.42 12.59 -17.65
N GLY A 44 4.75 11.99 -16.66
CA GLY A 44 3.60 11.11 -16.85
C GLY A 44 3.96 9.63 -16.98
N TRP A 45 2.98 8.85 -17.38
CA TRP A 45 3.09 7.41 -17.54
C TRP A 45 3.68 7.05 -18.90
N THR A 46 5.00 7.19 -19.03
CA THR A 46 5.75 6.76 -20.21
C THR A 46 5.77 5.24 -20.29
N GLU A 47 6.10 4.70 -21.47
CA GLU A 47 6.28 3.26 -21.62
C GLU A 47 7.33 2.71 -20.66
N ALA A 48 8.45 3.44 -20.49
CA ALA A 48 9.49 3.06 -19.55
C ALA A 48 8.97 2.96 -18.09
N ARG A 49 8.11 3.88 -17.68
CA ARG A 49 7.51 3.83 -16.34
C ARG A 49 6.50 2.72 -16.18
N ARG A 50 5.72 2.42 -17.21
CA ARG A 50 4.80 1.27 -17.18
C ARG A 50 5.56 -0.05 -17.04
N GLU A 51 6.61 -0.23 -17.82
CA GLU A 51 7.48 -1.42 -17.73
C GLU A 51 8.17 -1.51 -16.36
N ALA A 52 8.66 -0.39 -15.84
CA ALA A 52 9.29 -0.33 -14.53
C ALA A 52 8.32 -0.69 -13.39
N PHE A 53 7.07 -0.28 -13.50
CA PHE A 53 6.02 -0.63 -12.54
C PHE A 53 5.78 -2.14 -12.50
N LEU A 54 5.65 -2.77 -13.66
CA LEU A 54 5.48 -4.21 -13.75
C LEU A 54 6.70 -4.96 -13.21
N ALA A 55 7.90 -4.55 -13.60
CA ALA A 55 9.14 -5.16 -13.14
C ALA A 55 9.33 -5.02 -11.63
N PHE A 56 8.98 -3.87 -11.07
CA PHE A 56 9.04 -3.59 -9.64
C PHE A 56 8.20 -4.59 -8.84
N HIS A 57 6.94 -4.76 -9.22
CA HIS A 57 6.04 -5.68 -8.52
C HIS A 57 6.41 -7.16 -8.74
N ARG A 58 6.85 -7.52 -9.94
CA ARG A 58 7.30 -8.90 -10.21
C ARG A 58 8.49 -9.26 -9.35
N ARG A 59 9.48 -8.39 -9.27
CA ARG A 59 10.68 -8.62 -8.46
C ARG A 59 10.37 -8.70 -6.97
N ARG A 60 9.52 -7.83 -6.47
CA ARG A 60 9.26 -7.71 -5.03
C ARG A 60 8.22 -8.70 -4.50
N SER A 61 7.30 -9.16 -5.33
CA SER A 61 6.16 -9.93 -4.86
C SER A 61 5.87 -11.23 -5.62
N LEU A 62 6.13 -11.30 -6.92
CA LEU A 62 5.70 -12.43 -7.74
C LEU A 62 6.80 -13.44 -8.06
N ASN A 63 8.03 -12.99 -8.23
CA ASN A 63 9.14 -13.89 -8.48
C ASN A 63 9.61 -14.52 -7.15
N PRO A 64 9.44 -15.84 -6.96
CA PRO A 64 9.80 -16.48 -5.69
C PRO A 64 11.30 -16.38 -5.34
N ASP A 65 12.17 -16.18 -6.32
CA ASP A 65 13.61 -16.03 -6.08
C ASP A 65 13.99 -14.65 -5.52
N THR A 66 13.15 -13.65 -5.71
CA THR A 66 13.44 -12.27 -5.33
C THR A 66 12.38 -11.64 -4.42
N ALA A 67 11.27 -12.31 -4.20
CA ALA A 67 10.15 -11.76 -3.42
C ALA A 67 10.57 -11.45 -1.97
N ILE A 68 10.24 -10.25 -1.52
CA ILE A 68 10.53 -9.76 -0.17
C ILE A 68 9.27 -9.31 0.57
N GLU A 69 8.14 -9.28 -0.11
CA GLU A 69 6.87 -8.78 0.46
C GLU A 69 5.68 -9.52 -0.10
N THR A 70 4.55 -9.40 0.59
CA THR A 70 3.24 -9.82 0.10
C THR A 70 2.48 -8.58 -0.33
N THR A 71 1.91 -8.60 -1.52
CA THR A 71 1.13 -7.49 -2.07
C THR A 71 -0.28 -7.95 -2.41
N TRP A 72 -1.25 -7.10 -2.12
CA TRP A 72 -2.64 -7.29 -2.47
C TRP A 72 -3.11 -6.15 -3.35
N VAL A 73 -3.96 -6.48 -4.30
CA VAL A 73 -4.75 -5.49 -5.04
C VAL A 73 -5.92 -5.06 -4.17
N VAL A 74 -6.13 -3.78 -4.04
CA VAL A 74 -7.28 -3.23 -3.31
C VAL A 74 -8.41 -3.00 -4.29
N GLU A 75 -9.47 -3.76 -4.15
CA GLU A 75 -10.72 -3.54 -4.90
C GLU A 75 -11.73 -2.82 -4.01
N VAL A 76 -12.38 -1.83 -4.60
CA VAL A 76 -13.46 -1.06 -3.97
C VAL A 76 -14.68 -1.18 -4.87
N ASP A 77 -15.73 -1.80 -4.35
CA ASP A 77 -16.96 -2.09 -5.11
C ASP A 77 -16.68 -2.79 -6.45
N GLY A 78 -15.75 -3.74 -6.44
CA GLY A 78 -15.37 -4.54 -7.61
C GLY A 78 -14.38 -3.88 -8.57
N GLU A 79 -13.92 -2.67 -8.30
CA GLU A 79 -12.94 -1.95 -9.13
C GLU A 79 -11.59 -1.81 -8.43
N VAL A 80 -10.51 -2.02 -9.17
CA VAL A 80 -9.15 -1.85 -8.65
C VAL A 80 -8.88 -0.36 -8.39
N ARG A 81 -8.53 -0.03 -7.14
CA ARG A 81 -8.29 1.35 -6.70
C ARG A 81 -6.94 1.59 -6.04
N GLY A 82 -6.16 0.54 -5.84
CA GLY A 82 -4.85 0.69 -5.23
C GLY A 82 -4.21 -0.63 -4.88
N ALA A 83 -3.16 -0.56 -4.07
CA ALA A 83 -2.44 -1.73 -3.58
C ALA A 83 -2.05 -1.57 -2.11
N ALA A 84 -1.91 -2.70 -1.44
CA ALA A 84 -1.46 -2.79 -0.06
C ALA A 84 -0.37 -3.86 0.04
N ARG A 85 0.61 -3.67 0.91
CA ARG A 85 1.71 -4.61 1.08
C ARG A 85 2.18 -4.73 2.52
N LEU A 86 2.71 -5.90 2.84
CA LEU A 86 3.42 -6.18 4.10
C LEU A 86 4.79 -6.77 3.77
N ARG A 87 5.83 -6.23 4.38
CA ARG A 87 7.20 -6.69 4.21
C ARG A 87 7.81 -7.02 5.57
N PRO A 88 8.25 -8.28 5.82
CA PRO A 88 9.03 -8.59 7.00
C PRO A 88 10.32 -7.77 7.03
N VAL A 89 10.66 -7.22 8.19
CA VAL A 89 11.88 -6.43 8.34
C VAL A 89 13.05 -7.35 8.65
N SER A 90 14.00 -7.44 7.70
CA SER A 90 15.19 -8.29 7.83
C SER A 90 16.17 -7.78 8.88
N GLY A 91 16.83 -8.69 9.60
CA GLY A 91 17.85 -8.37 10.58
C GLY A 91 17.33 -7.90 11.93
N ARG A 92 16.01 -7.84 12.10
CA ARG A 92 15.35 -7.67 13.39
C ARG A 92 14.58 -8.94 13.73
N SER A 93 13.98 -9.03 14.91
CA SER A 93 13.15 -10.18 15.21
C SER A 93 12.14 -10.38 14.07
N ALA A 94 11.90 -11.62 13.66
CA ALA A 94 10.97 -11.98 12.57
C ALA A 94 9.52 -11.51 12.82
N LEU A 95 9.32 -10.73 13.87
CA LEU A 95 8.02 -10.29 14.37
C LEU A 95 7.67 -8.86 13.92
N GLU A 96 8.56 -8.16 13.22
CA GLU A 96 8.30 -6.80 12.72
C GLU A 96 7.96 -6.83 11.24
N VAL A 97 6.87 -6.14 10.86
CA VAL A 97 6.47 -5.98 9.47
C VAL A 97 6.30 -4.50 9.12
N GLU A 98 6.72 -4.13 7.93
CA GLU A 98 6.50 -2.80 7.36
C GLU A 98 5.33 -2.86 6.39
N ALA A 99 4.39 -1.94 6.55
CA ALA A 99 3.23 -1.83 5.70
C ALA A 99 3.34 -0.66 4.71
N GLY A 100 2.76 -0.84 3.54
CA GLY A 100 2.58 0.23 2.56
C GLY A 100 1.20 0.14 1.93
N VAL A 101 0.61 1.29 1.64
CA VAL A 101 -0.68 1.40 0.96
C VAL A 101 -0.63 2.59 0.01
N TRP A 102 -1.13 2.42 -1.20
CA TRP A 102 -1.48 3.55 -2.03
C TRP A 102 -2.89 3.38 -2.58
N LEU A 103 -3.59 4.48 -2.72
CA LEU A 103 -4.92 4.54 -3.31
C LEU A 103 -4.94 5.58 -4.43
N GLY A 104 -5.63 5.28 -5.50
CA GLY A 104 -5.90 6.24 -6.56
C GLY A 104 -6.68 7.43 -6.04
N ARG A 105 -6.55 8.58 -6.73
CA ARG A 105 -7.18 9.83 -6.30
C ARG A 105 -8.67 9.71 -6.05
N SER A 106 -9.39 8.96 -6.90
CA SER A 106 -10.84 8.79 -6.79
C SER A 106 -11.26 8.00 -5.55
N ALA A 107 -10.34 7.27 -4.93
CA ALA A 107 -10.60 6.48 -3.74
C ALA A 107 -10.19 7.17 -2.43
N ARG A 108 -9.60 8.36 -2.52
CA ARG A 108 -9.12 9.11 -1.34
C ARG A 108 -10.25 9.87 -0.67
N GLY A 109 -10.12 10.12 0.65
CA GLY A 109 -11.07 10.90 1.41
C GLY A 109 -12.41 10.21 1.69
N ARG A 110 -12.49 8.88 1.51
CA ARG A 110 -13.70 8.09 1.68
C ARG A 110 -13.62 7.06 2.80
N GLY A 111 -12.58 7.12 3.63
CA GLY A 111 -12.35 6.16 4.71
C GLY A 111 -11.83 4.80 4.24
N ILE A 112 -11.49 4.65 2.97
CA ILE A 112 -11.00 3.38 2.39
C ILE A 112 -9.63 3.01 2.98
N GLY A 113 -8.73 3.98 3.11
CA GLY A 113 -7.41 3.74 3.69
C GLY A 113 -7.46 3.20 5.12
N ARG A 114 -8.42 3.64 5.92
CA ARG A 114 -8.63 3.12 7.28
C ARG A 114 -9.04 1.66 7.25
N LYS A 115 -9.97 1.28 6.38
CA LYS A 115 -10.43 -0.11 6.24
C LYS A 115 -9.32 -1.02 5.72
N VAL A 116 -8.55 -0.56 4.72
CA VAL A 116 -7.38 -1.30 4.20
C VAL A 116 -6.35 -1.52 5.30
N THR A 117 -6.03 -0.49 6.06
CA THR A 117 -5.07 -0.59 7.17
C THR A 117 -5.54 -1.59 8.23
N ALA A 118 -6.83 -1.61 8.56
CA ALA A 118 -7.38 -2.59 9.49
C ALA A 118 -7.18 -4.03 8.99
N VAL A 119 -7.41 -4.27 7.70
CA VAL A 119 -7.16 -5.60 7.09
C VAL A 119 -5.68 -5.96 7.15
N LEU A 120 -4.78 -5.01 6.86
CA LEU A 120 -3.33 -5.25 6.96
C LEU A 120 -2.90 -5.57 8.39
N LEU A 121 -3.44 -4.88 9.38
CA LEU A 121 -3.15 -5.16 10.79
C LEU A 121 -3.59 -6.58 11.17
N ASP A 122 -4.77 -7.00 10.75
CA ASP A 122 -5.25 -8.36 10.98
C ASP A 122 -4.36 -9.39 10.28
N ALA A 123 -3.96 -9.14 9.04
CA ALA A 123 -3.04 -10.01 8.30
C ALA A 123 -1.68 -10.10 8.99
N ALA A 124 -1.16 -9.00 9.51
CA ALA A 124 0.09 -8.98 10.25
C ALA A 124 -0.01 -9.81 11.54
N ARG A 125 -1.09 -9.66 12.30
CA ARG A 125 -1.33 -10.47 13.51
C ARG A 125 -1.47 -11.95 13.18
N ASP A 126 -2.23 -12.29 12.17
CA ASP A 126 -2.44 -13.68 11.73
C ASP A 126 -1.13 -14.32 11.27
N GLY A 127 -0.22 -13.55 10.70
CA GLY A 127 1.12 -13.99 10.32
C GLY A 127 2.12 -14.06 11.48
N GLY A 128 1.70 -13.73 12.71
CA GLY A 128 2.56 -13.78 13.89
C GLY A 128 3.42 -12.56 14.14
N ALA A 129 3.15 -11.44 13.47
CA ALA A 129 3.88 -10.20 13.71
C ALA A 129 3.56 -9.61 15.09
N ALA A 130 4.58 -9.11 15.76
CA ALA A 130 4.43 -8.42 17.05
C ALA A 130 4.46 -6.90 16.91
N LYS A 131 4.98 -6.38 15.80
CA LYS A 131 5.14 -4.96 15.55
C LYS A 131 4.82 -4.61 14.09
N PHE A 132 4.07 -3.55 13.92
CA PHE A 132 3.66 -3.01 12.63
C PHE A 132 4.29 -1.63 12.45
N VAL A 133 4.97 -1.41 11.33
CA VAL A 133 5.65 -0.16 11.02
C VAL A 133 5.14 0.39 9.71
N ALA A 134 4.92 1.69 9.64
CA ALA A 134 4.58 2.38 8.41
C ALA A 134 5.27 3.73 8.36
N THR A 135 5.64 4.18 7.17
CA THR A 135 6.30 5.47 6.96
C THR A 135 5.42 6.36 6.10
N THR A 136 5.31 7.62 6.47
CA THR A 136 4.65 8.65 5.68
C THR A 136 5.44 9.96 5.76
N THR A 137 4.94 11.02 5.16
CA THR A 137 5.55 12.34 5.19
C THR A 137 4.76 13.29 6.06
N VAL A 138 5.44 14.34 6.56
CA VAL A 138 4.78 15.37 7.39
C VAL A 138 3.67 16.10 6.62
N ASP A 139 3.75 16.15 5.30
CA ASP A 139 2.76 16.78 4.43
C ASP A 139 1.51 15.94 4.21
N ASN A 140 1.59 14.64 4.47
CA ASN A 140 0.46 13.73 4.26
C ASN A 140 -0.46 13.72 5.49
N ALA A 141 -1.29 14.75 5.63
CA ALA A 141 -2.18 14.90 6.77
C ALA A 141 -3.18 13.75 6.91
N ALA A 142 -3.66 13.19 5.78
CA ALA A 142 -4.59 12.06 5.81
C ALA A 142 -3.94 10.81 6.38
N ALA A 143 -2.72 10.47 5.93
CA ALA A 143 -1.98 9.32 6.45
C ALA A 143 -1.61 9.51 7.92
N ARG A 144 -1.21 10.71 8.33
CA ARG A 144 -0.91 11.02 9.72
C ARG A 144 -2.11 10.79 10.63
N ARG A 145 -3.28 11.29 10.23
CA ARG A 145 -4.52 11.07 10.98
C ARG A 145 -4.90 9.60 11.05
N LEU A 146 -4.76 8.89 9.94
CA LEU A 146 -5.04 7.46 9.89
C LEU A 146 -4.16 6.69 10.84
N LEU A 147 -2.84 6.91 10.80
CA LEU A 147 -1.87 6.23 11.65
C LEU A 147 -2.06 6.60 13.13
N SER A 148 -2.30 7.87 13.44
CA SER A 148 -2.65 8.30 14.82
C SER A 148 -3.90 7.60 15.32
N GLY A 149 -4.90 7.44 14.47
CA GLY A 149 -6.16 6.77 14.80
C GLY A 149 -6.02 5.28 15.12
N THR A 150 -4.94 4.63 14.71
CA THR A 150 -4.65 3.23 15.06
C THR A 150 -4.07 3.07 16.46
N GLY A 151 -3.68 4.16 17.14
CA GLY A 151 -2.94 4.12 18.38
C GLY A 151 -1.42 4.02 18.22
N ALA A 152 -0.92 4.16 17.00
CA ALA A 152 0.51 4.09 16.71
C ALA A 152 1.27 5.27 17.31
N GLU A 153 2.50 5.03 17.74
CA GLU A 153 3.46 6.09 18.09
C GLU A 153 4.05 6.65 16.80
N LEU A 154 4.14 7.98 16.72
CA LEU A 154 4.69 8.67 15.56
C LEU A 154 6.01 9.33 15.92
N ASP A 155 7.07 9.00 15.19
CA ASP A 155 8.39 9.60 15.30
C ASP A 155 8.68 10.45 14.07
N VAL A 156 8.96 11.73 14.27
CA VAL A 156 9.25 12.68 13.18
C VAL A 156 10.76 12.77 12.97
N HIS A 157 11.20 12.51 11.72
CA HIS A 157 12.59 12.59 11.28
C HIS A 157 12.68 13.51 10.05
N GLY A 158 12.89 14.81 10.26
CA GLY A 158 12.87 15.76 9.15
C GLY A 158 11.51 15.84 8.48
N ALA A 159 11.44 15.45 7.20
CA ALA A 159 10.19 15.43 6.43
C ALA A 159 9.43 14.09 6.52
N GLU A 160 10.02 13.08 7.15
CA GLU A 160 9.44 11.74 7.28
C GLU A 160 8.86 11.51 8.67
N ILE A 161 7.84 10.68 8.71
CA ILE A 161 7.21 10.22 9.94
C ILE A 161 7.16 8.70 9.92
N ASP A 162 7.73 8.08 10.94
CA ASP A 162 7.63 6.64 11.17
C ASP A 162 6.55 6.37 12.21
N ALA A 163 5.65 5.48 11.87
CA ALA A 163 4.60 5.02 12.78
C ALA A 163 4.92 3.62 13.27
N HIS A 164 4.79 3.39 14.55
CA HIS A 164 5.05 2.11 15.21
C HIS A 164 3.83 1.71 16.03
N LEU A 165 3.38 0.47 15.82
CA LEU A 165 2.27 -0.09 16.56
C LEU A 165 2.61 -1.50 17.06
N GLU A 166 2.56 -1.69 18.36
CA GLU A 166 2.65 -3.02 18.97
C GLU A 166 1.34 -3.78 18.71
N LEU A 167 1.45 -5.02 18.30
CA LEU A 167 0.31 -5.85 17.93
C LEU A 167 -0.11 -6.81 19.05
#